data_03461ab16194df3c27867b9543c0c491
#
_entry.id   03461ab16194df3c27867b9543c0c491
#
_cell.length_a   1.000
_cell.length_b   1.000
_cell.length_c   1.000
_cell.angle_alpha   90.00
_cell.angle_beta   90.00
_cell.angle_gamma   90.00
#
_symmetry.space_group_name_H-M   'P 1'
#
loop_
_entity.id
_entity.type
_entity.pdbx_description
1 polymer ?
#
loop_
_entity_poly.entity_id
_entity_poly.type
_entity_poly.pdbx_seq_one_letter_code
_entity_poly.pdbx_strand_id
1 'polypeptide(L)'
;MNAPDKLAHFIRLTREPLPSSRKIYVPGTRPDIQVPLREIMQSNGEAVTVYDTSGPYTDPTAAIDVRQGLPLVRQSWVESRGDTELYTGRAPFALDDGLKNGETDALAALRAQASGLQRQPRRARSGANVSQMHYARKGIITPEMEYVAIRENQNQEWMTQYLGDAEREKRLAGNSFGASIPRVMTPEFVRD
;
A
#
# COMPACT_ATOMS: atom_id res chain seq x y z
N MET A 1 -5.06 7.12 -36.03
CA MET A 1 -5.13 6.36 -34.77
C MET A 1 -5.99 7.13 -33.77
N ASN A 2 -7.12 6.58 -33.39
CA ASN A 2 -8.05 7.26 -32.46
C ASN A 2 -7.47 7.32 -31.04
N ALA A 3 -7.83 8.35 -30.27
CA ALA A 3 -7.34 8.52 -28.90
C ALA A 3 -7.53 7.28 -27.98
N PRO A 4 -8.61 6.49 -28.11
CA PRO A 4 -8.77 5.25 -27.34
C PRO A 4 -7.67 4.21 -27.57
N ASP A 5 -7.21 4.07 -28.83
CA ASP A 5 -6.17 3.08 -29.15
C ASP A 5 -4.79 3.44 -28.58
N LYS A 6 -4.48 4.75 -28.52
CA LYS A 6 -3.23 5.21 -27.91
C LYS A 6 -3.20 4.98 -26.41
N LEU A 7 -4.32 5.20 -25.75
CA LEU A 7 -4.44 4.96 -24.29
C LEU A 7 -4.39 3.48 -23.96
N ALA A 8 -5.06 2.64 -24.74
CA ALA A 8 -5.04 1.19 -24.55
C ALA A 8 -3.63 0.60 -24.75
N HIS A 9 -2.89 1.10 -25.74
CA HIS A 9 -1.50 0.71 -25.96
C HIS A 9 -0.58 1.14 -24.82
N PHE A 10 -0.73 2.37 -24.32
CA PHE A 10 0.04 2.87 -23.19
C PHE A 10 -0.23 2.06 -21.91
N ILE A 11 -1.51 1.78 -21.61
CA ILE A 11 -1.90 0.96 -20.45
C ILE A 11 -1.30 -0.45 -20.57
N ARG A 12 -1.31 -1.02 -21.77
CA ARG A 12 -0.73 -2.35 -22.03
C ARG A 12 0.78 -2.36 -21.78
N LEU A 13 1.50 -1.34 -22.26
CA LEU A 13 2.95 -1.24 -22.04
C LEU A 13 3.32 -1.11 -20.57
N THR A 14 2.52 -0.37 -19.78
CA THR A 14 2.78 -0.19 -18.35
C THR A 14 2.40 -1.41 -17.50
N ARG A 15 1.61 -2.35 -18.04
CA ARG A 15 1.13 -3.55 -17.34
C ARG A 15 1.92 -4.81 -17.67
N GLU A 16 2.72 -4.80 -18.73
CA GLU A 16 3.53 -5.96 -19.04
C GLU A 16 4.62 -6.12 -17.97
N PRO A 17 4.70 -7.29 -17.33
CA PRO A 17 5.74 -7.54 -16.33
C PRO A 17 7.11 -7.51 -17.02
N LEU A 18 8.10 -7.00 -16.31
CA LEU A 18 9.49 -7.12 -16.72
C LEU A 18 9.82 -8.62 -16.89
N PRO A 19 10.47 -9.05 -17.98
CA PRO A 19 10.61 -10.46 -18.32
C PRO A 19 11.23 -11.34 -17.23
N SER A 20 12.12 -10.77 -16.43
CA SER A 20 12.83 -11.47 -15.37
C SER A 20 12.26 -11.21 -13.97
N SER A 21 11.05 -10.67 -13.86
CA SER A 21 10.47 -10.38 -12.54
C SER A 21 8.98 -10.69 -12.48
N ARG A 22 8.53 -11.10 -11.30
CA ARG A 22 7.11 -11.35 -11.03
C ARG A 22 6.71 -10.78 -9.68
N LYS A 23 5.46 -10.37 -9.56
CA LYS A 23 4.86 -10.01 -8.29
C LYS A 23 4.45 -11.29 -7.54
N ILE A 24 4.83 -11.37 -6.28
CA ILE A 24 4.40 -12.40 -5.35
C ILE A 24 3.81 -11.73 -4.11
N TYR A 25 3.04 -12.47 -3.33
CA TYR A 25 2.44 -11.98 -2.10
C TYR A 25 2.80 -12.90 -0.94
N VAL A 26 3.20 -12.29 0.18
CA VAL A 26 3.35 -13.00 1.45
C VAL A 26 2.07 -12.77 2.27
N PRO A 27 1.32 -13.84 2.58
CA PRO A 27 0.09 -13.73 3.34
C PRO A 27 0.37 -13.45 4.83
N GLY A 28 -0.52 -12.68 5.45
CA GLY A 28 -0.60 -12.55 6.89
C GLY A 28 -1.53 -13.59 7.51
N THR A 29 -1.90 -13.38 8.77
CA THR A 29 -2.84 -14.24 9.51
C THR A 29 -4.27 -14.13 8.98
N ARG A 30 -4.59 -13.02 8.33
CA ARG A 30 -5.87 -12.78 7.67
C ARG A 30 -5.72 -12.82 6.15
N PRO A 31 -6.72 -13.32 5.40
CA PRO A 31 -6.66 -13.41 3.93
C PRO A 31 -6.50 -12.05 3.23
N ASP A 32 -6.96 -10.98 3.86
CA ASP A 32 -6.88 -9.62 3.34
C ASP A 32 -5.55 -8.89 3.67
N ILE A 33 -4.65 -9.54 4.42
CA ILE A 33 -3.29 -9.06 4.65
C ILE A 33 -2.36 -9.76 3.67
N GLN A 34 -1.98 -9.05 2.61
CA GLN A 34 -1.13 -9.55 1.54
C GLN A 34 0.00 -8.54 1.30
N VAL A 35 1.23 -8.91 1.65
CA VAL A 35 2.41 -8.05 1.48
C VAL A 35 3.03 -8.30 0.11
N PRO A 36 3.00 -7.32 -0.80
CA PRO A 36 3.51 -7.48 -2.16
C PRO A 36 5.03 -7.46 -2.18
N LEU A 37 5.62 -8.44 -2.81
CA LEU A 37 7.04 -8.54 -3.09
C LEU A 37 7.28 -8.71 -4.59
N ARG A 38 8.46 -8.31 -5.03
CA ARG A 38 8.97 -8.50 -6.38
C ARG A 38 10.09 -9.52 -6.34
N GLU A 39 9.86 -10.68 -6.94
CA GLU A 39 10.90 -11.66 -7.20
C GLU A 39 11.57 -11.35 -8.53
N ILE A 40 12.88 -11.20 -8.54
CA ILE A 40 13.69 -10.83 -9.69
C ILE A 40 14.69 -11.95 -9.94
N MET A 41 14.61 -12.59 -11.09
CA MET A 41 15.58 -13.62 -11.49
C MET A 41 16.84 -12.96 -12.04
N GLN A 42 17.97 -13.30 -11.46
CA GLN A 42 19.28 -12.85 -11.91
C GLN A 42 19.84 -13.75 -13.03
N SER A 43 20.84 -13.26 -13.77
CA SER A 43 21.49 -14.00 -14.83
C SER A 43 22.24 -15.27 -14.36
N ASN A 44 22.61 -15.34 -13.09
CA ASN A 44 23.22 -16.50 -12.45
C ASN A 44 22.20 -17.59 -12.04
N GLY A 45 20.89 -17.35 -12.25
CA GLY A 45 19.81 -18.25 -11.87
C GLY A 45 19.30 -18.11 -10.45
N GLU A 46 19.87 -17.19 -9.64
CA GLU A 46 19.38 -16.89 -8.30
C GLU A 46 18.23 -15.89 -8.35
N ALA A 47 17.32 -15.96 -7.38
CA ALA A 47 16.23 -15.01 -7.23
C ALA A 47 16.49 -14.02 -6.11
N VAL A 48 16.25 -12.75 -6.38
CA VAL A 48 16.25 -11.68 -5.37
C VAL A 48 14.83 -11.24 -5.12
N THR A 49 14.45 -11.13 -3.86
CA THR A 49 13.11 -10.67 -3.46
C THR A 49 13.22 -9.32 -2.78
N VAL A 50 12.47 -8.33 -3.29
CA VAL A 50 12.41 -6.98 -2.74
C VAL A 50 10.95 -6.56 -2.52
N TYR A 51 10.72 -5.60 -1.62
CA TYR A 51 9.37 -5.05 -1.43
C TYR A 51 8.87 -4.36 -2.69
N ASP A 52 7.66 -4.71 -3.14
CA ASP A 52 7.08 -4.21 -4.38
C ASP A 52 6.22 -2.96 -4.13
N THR A 53 6.68 -1.82 -4.61
CA THR A 53 5.99 -0.52 -4.52
C THR A 53 5.15 -0.19 -5.75
N SER A 54 5.09 -1.09 -6.75
CA SER A 54 4.39 -0.83 -8.02
C SER A 54 2.86 -0.80 -7.90
N GLY A 55 2.32 -1.18 -6.74
CA GLY A 55 0.86 -1.28 -6.54
C GLY A 55 0.23 -2.29 -7.50
N PRO A 56 -0.99 -2.05 -7.98
CA PRO A 56 -1.69 -3.00 -8.85
C PRO A 56 -1.19 -2.99 -10.31
N TYR A 57 -0.31 -2.07 -10.69
CA TYR A 57 0.09 -1.88 -12.09
C TYR A 57 0.85 -3.07 -12.69
N THR A 58 1.56 -3.80 -11.86
CA THR A 58 2.33 -4.99 -12.28
C THR A 58 1.71 -6.30 -11.80
N ASP A 59 0.49 -6.25 -11.29
CA ASP A 59 -0.27 -7.42 -10.88
C ASP A 59 -1.13 -7.91 -12.05
N PRO A 60 -0.86 -9.10 -12.60
CA PRO A 60 -1.62 -9.62 -13.74
C PRO A 60 -3.08 -9.94 -13.39
N THR A 61 -3.40 -10.09 -12.11
CA THR A 61 -4.76 -10.40 -11.63
C THR A 61 -5.58 -9.14 -11.33
N ALA A 62 -4.93 -7.97 -11.22
CA ALA A 62 -5.62 -6.73 -10.91
C ALA A 62 -6.32 -6.14 -12.15
N ALA A 63 -7.60 -5.87 -12.02
CA ALA A 63 -8.34 -5.05 -12.98
C ALA A 63 -8.12 -3.57 -12.65
N ILE A 64 -7.50 -2.83 -13.57
CA ILE A 64 -7.26 -1.39 -13.42
C ILE A 64 -8.18 -0.64 -14.36
N ASP A 65 -9.01 0.22 -13.78
CA ASP A 65 -9.83 1.19 -14.49
C ASP A 65 -9.52 2.58 -13.95
N VAL A 66 -8.98 3.45 -14.79
CA VAL A 66 -8.61 4.82 -14.42
C VAL A 66 -9.80 5.64 -13.92
N ARG A 67 -11.02 5.27 -14.30
CA ARG A 67 -12.26 5.93 -13.87
C ARG A 67 -12.73 5.48 -12.48
N GLN A 68 -12.29 4.31 -12.04
CA GLN A 68 -12.61 3.74 -10.72
C GLN A 68 -11.52 4.05 -9.69
N GLY A 69 -10.33 4.41 -10.17
CA GLY A 69 -9.15 4.63 -9.32
C GLY A 69 -8.56 3.33 -8.78
N LEU A 70 -7.55 3.47 -7.93
CA LEU A 70 -6.87 2.32 -7.34
C LEU A 70 -7.69 1.69 -6.20
N PRO A 71 -7.63 0.36 -6.03
CA PRO A 71 -8.26 -0.31 -4.91
C PRO A 71 -7.72 0.21 -3.56
N LEU A 72 -8.60 0.29 -2.58
CA LEU A 72 -8.25 0.72 -1.23
C LEU A 72 -7.74 -0.49 -0.42
N VAL A 73 -6.45 -0.69 -0.38
CA VAL A 73 -5.79 -1.84 0.28
C VAL A 73 -6.22 -2.01 1.74
N ARG A 74 -6.40 -0.90 2.48
CA ARG A 74 -6.72 -0.91 3.91
C ARG A 74 -8.20 -0.80 4.24
N GLN A 75 -9.08 -0.80 3.24
CA GLN A 75 -10.51 -0.55 3.47
C GLN A 75 -11.12 -1.60 4.41
N SER A 76 -10.90 -2.88 4.14
CA SER A 76 -11.40 -3.97 4.96
C SER A 76 -10.87 -3.91 6.40
N TRP A 77 -9.61 -3.51 6.58
CA TRP A 77 -8.98 -3.36 7.90
C TRP A 77 -9.63 -2.24 8.72
N VAL A 78 -9.88 -1.10 8.07
CA VAL A 78 -10.53 0.05 8.70
C VAL A 78 -11.99 -0.26 9.03
N GLU A 79 -12.70 -0.92 8.13
CA GLU A 79 -14.11 -1.27 8.32
C GLU A 79 -14.30 -2.33 9.40
N SER A 80 -13.42 -3.33 9.47
CA SER A 80 -13.51 -4.39 10.47
C SER A 80 -13.32 -3.90 11.92
N ARG A 81 -12.62 -2.77 12.11
CA ARG A 81 -12.49 -2.15 13.45
C ARG A 81 -13.78 -1.50 13.94
N GLY A 82 -14.66 -1.05 13.04
CA GLY A 82 -15.96 -0.52 13.40
C GLY A 82 -15.95 0.85 14.10
N ASP A 83 -14.80 1.50 14.18
CA ASP A 83 -14.57 2.76 14.90
C ASP A 83 -14.59 4.01 14.02
N THR A 84 -14.86 3.83 12.72
CA THR A 84 -15.00 4.90 11.74
C THR A 84 -16.41 4.99 11.19
N GLU A 85 -16.75 6.14 10.66
CA GLU A 85 -17.99 6.39 9.91
C GLU A 85 -17.69 7.17 8.62
N LEU A 86 -18.52 6.97 7.61
CA LEU A 86 -18.50 7.82 6.43
C LEU A 86 -19.13 9.17 6.78
N TYR A 87 -18.62 10.25 6.20
CA TYR A 87 -19.25 11.56 6.35
C TYR A 87 -19.22 12.32 5.02
N THR A 88 -20.12 13.26 4.88
CA THR A 88 -20.11 14.18 3.75
C THR A 88 -18.99 15.19 4.00
N GLY A 89 -17.94 15.13 3.19
CA GLY A 89 -16.86 16.11 3.22
C GLY A 89 -17.33 17.51 2.84
N ARG A 90 -16.43 18.48 2.76
CA ARG A 90 -16.73 19.79 2.20
C ARG A 90 -17.19 19.68 0.75
N ALA A 91 -18.04 20.60 0.32
CA ALA A 91 -18.35 20.73 -1.09
C ALA A 91 -17.07 21.01 -1.90
N PRO A 92 -16.87 20.34 -3.04
CA PRO A 92 -15.72 20.60 -3.90
C PRO A 92 -15.84 21.99 -4.53
N PHE A 93 -14.71 22.66 -4.70
CA PHE A 93 -14.61 23.89 -5.45
C PHE A 93 -14.05 23.61 -6.85
N ALA A 94 -14.41 24.42 -7.83
CA ALA A 94 -13.89 24.30 -9.19
C ALA A 94 -12.34 24.36 -9.22
N LEU A 95 -11.73 25.15 -8.35
CA LEU A 95 -10.28 25.26 -8.21
C LEU A 95 -9.59 23.97 -7.74
N ASP A 96 -10.28 23.08 -7.03
CA ASP A 96 -9.72 21.79 -6.60
C ASP A 96 -9.39 20.89 -7.79
N ASP A 97 -10.14 21.05 -8.89
CA ASP A 97 -10.00 20.29 -10.13
C ASP A 97 -9.34 21.13 -11.26
N GLY A 98 -8.67 22.22 -10.92
CA GLY A 98 -7.95 23.09 -11.86
C GLY A 98 -8.85 23.98 -12.74
N LEU A 99 -10.13 24.10 -12.43
CA LEU A 99 -11.10 24.94 -13.12
C LEU A 99 -11.13 26.35 -12.52
N LYS A 100 -11.63 27.33 -13.29
CA LYS A 100 -11.81 28.69 -12.79
C LYS A 100 -12.97 28.77 -11.80
N ASN A 101 -12.92 29.78 -10.93
CA ASN A 101 -14.01 30.06 -10.01
C ASN A 101 -15.31 30.34 -10.80
N GLY A 102 -16.40 29.64 -10.43
CA GLY A 102 -17.70 29.77 -11.09
C GLY A 102 -17.97 28.76 -12.22
N GLU A 103 -17.01 27.95 -12.62
CA GLU A 103 -17.22 26.91 -13.66
C GLU A 103 -17.89 25.66 -13.06
N THR A 104 -19.07 25.83 -12.48
CA THR A 104 -19.83 24.76 -11.78
C THR A 104 -20.29 23.64 -12.72
N ASP A 105 -20.71 23.98 -13.94
CA ASP A 105 -21.18 23.00 -14.92
C ASP A 105 -20.03 22.16 -15.47
N ALA A 106 -18.87 22.79 -15.72
CA ALA A 106 -17.65 22.09 -16.13
C ALA A 106 -17.18 21.14 -15.01
N LEU A 107 -17.24 21.57 -13.75
CA LEU A 107 -16.95 20.74 -12.59
C LEU A 107 -17.90 19.54 -12.49
N ALA A 108 -19.18 19.74 -12.65
CA ALA A 108 -20.19 18.68 -12.62
C ALA A 108 -19.95 17.65 -13.74
N ALA A 109 -19.67 18.11 -14.96
CA ALA A 109 -19.37 17.25 -16.10
C ALA A 109 -18.09 16.42 -15.89
N LEU A 110 -17.02 17.04 -15.39
CA LEU A 110 -15.76 16.36 -15.07
C LEU A 110 -15.96 15.27 -13.99
N ARG A 111 -16.70 15.60 -12.94
CA ARG A 111 -16.99 14.68 -11.84
C ARG A 111 -17.89 13.53 -12.25
N ALA A 112 -18.83 13.76 -13.15
CA ALA A 112 -19.67 12.70 -13.71
C ALA A 112 -18.84 11.66 -14.49
N GLN A 113 -17.83 12.13 -15.23
CA GLN A 113 -16.91 11.23 -15.95
C GLN A 113 -16.01 10.41 -15.02
N ALA A 114 -15.70 10.93 -13.84
CA ALA A 114 -14.83 10.33 -12.86
C ALA A 114 -15.58 9.92 -11.58
N SER A 115 -16.81 9.46 -11.72
CA SER A 115 -17.70 9.13 -10.57
C SER A 115 -17.10 8.05 -9.64
N GLY A 116 -16.38 7.09 -10.18
CA GLY A 116 -15.68 6.06 -9.40
C GLY A 116 -14.52 6.57 -8.54
N LEU A 117 -14.02 7.79 -8.84
CA LEU A 117 -12.97 8.44 -8.03
C LEU A 117 -13.56 9.25 -6.86
N GLN A 118 -14.88 9.49 -6.87
CA GLN A 118 -15.56 10.25 -5.82
C GLN A 118 -15.83 9.34 -4.62
N ARG A 119 -14.89 9.30 -3.70
CA ARG A 119 -15.00 8.49 -2.49
C ARG A 119 -15.40 9.36 -1.32
N GLN A 120 -16.38 8.88 -0.54
CA GLN A 120 -16.73 9.53 0.71
C GLN A 120 -15.57 9.35 1.72
N PRO A 121 -15.11 10.43 2.36
CA PRO A 121 -14.11 10.35 3.39
C PRO A 121 -14.66 9.66 4.64
N ARG A 122 -13.76 9.05 5.40
CA ARG A 122 -14.06 8.45 6.71
C ARG A 122 -13.43 9.28 7.82
N ARG A 123 -14.11 9.33 8.95
CA ARG A 123 -13.60 9.92 10.19
C ARG A 123 -13.81 8.97 11.36
N ALA A 124 -13.14 9.21 12.46
CA ALA A 124 -13.43 8.52 13.69
C ALA A 124 -14.88 8.80 14.14
N ARG A 125 -15.55 7.79 14.65
CA ARG A 125 -16.86 8.00 15.31
C ARG A 125 -16.70 8.90 16.54
N SER A 126 -17.78 9.52 16.96
CA SER A 126 -17.77 10.35 18.18
C SER A 126 -17.21 9.56 19.37
N GLY A 127 -16.21 10.13 20.04
CA GLY A 127 -15.52 9.49 21.16
C GLY A 127 -14.50 8.41 20.80
N ALA A 128 -14.35 8.04 19.51
CA ALA A 128 -13.34 7.10 19.07
C ALA A 128 -12.01 7.79 18.70
N ASN A 129 -10.91 7.06 18.81
CA ASN A 129 -9.59 7.45 18.34
C ASN A 129 -9.04 6.33 17.47
N VAL A 130 -8.61 6.66 16.25
CA VAL A 130 -8.21 5.71 15.20
C VAL A 130 -6.72 5.78 14.86
N SER A 131 -5.91 6.40 15.74
CA SER A 131 -4.46 6.43 15.55
C SER A 131 -3.82 5.09 15.93
N GLN A 132 -2.75 4.69 15.23
CA GLN A 132 -2.01 3.46 15.56
C GLN A 132 -1.46 3.50 17.00
N MET A 133 -1.02 4.67 17.45
CA MET A 133 -0.60 4.90 18.85
C MET A 133 -1.72 4.57 19.87
N HIS A 134 -2.97 4.89 19.54
CA HIS A 134 -4.10 4.58 20.42
C HIS A 134 -4.32 3.08 20.54
N TYR A 135 -4.25 2.35 19.43
CA TYR A 135 -4.36 0.90 19.45
C TYR A 135 -3.19 0.25 20.19
N ALA A 136 -1.97 0.72 19.94
CA ALA A 136 -0.77 0.27 20.64
C ALA A 136 -0.91 0.42 22.16
N ARG A 137 -1.29 1.60 22.65
CA ARG A 137 -1.51 1.85 24.09
C ARG A 137 -2.61 0.99 24.71
N LYS A 138 -3.53 0.48 23.89
CA LYS A 138 -4.56 -0.49 24.33
C LYS A 138 -4.10 -1.95 24.20
N GLY A 139 -2.90 -2.23 23.77
CA GLY A 139 -2.40 -3.58 23.53
C GLY A 139 -3.01 -4.25 22.30
N ILE A 140 -3.67 -3.49 21.41
CA ILE A 140 -4.32 -4.01 20.20
C ILE A 140 -3.31 -4.08 19.08
N ILE A 141 -3.15 -5.27 18.50
CA ILE A 141 -2.40 -5.47 17.27
C ILE A 141 -3.33 -5.22 16.09
N THR A 142 -2.93 -4.29 15.21
CA THR A 142 -3.69 -3.96 14.01
C THR A 142 -3.14 -4.71 12.79
N PRO A 143 -3.94 -4.90 11.72
CA PRO A 143 -3.44 -5.46 10.46
C PRO A 143 -2.27 -4.68 9.88
N GLU A 144 -2.21 -3.38 10.11
CA GLU A 144 -1.10 -2.53 9.69
C GLU A 144 0.21 -2.90 10.40
N MET A 145 0.17 -3.24 11.70
CA MET A 145 1.34 -3.68 12.47
C MET A 145 1.86 -5.02 11.97
N GLU A 146 0.95 -5.95 11.68
CA GLU A 146 1.29 -7.24 11.08
C GLU A 146 1.92 -7.07 9.68
N TYR A 147 1.32 -6.22 8.84
CA TYR A 147 1.86 -5.91 7.52
C TYR A 147 3.29 -5.36 7.60
N VAL A 148 3.55 -4.47 8.54
CA VAL A 148 4.90 -3.91 8.78
C VAL A 148 5.86 -5.00 9.23
N ALA A 149 5.46 -5.87 10.17
CA ALA A 149 6.30 -6.96 10.66
C ALA A 149 6.71 -7.91 9.53
N ILE A 150 5.78 -8.32 8.68
CA ILE A 150 6.05 -9.18 7.51
C ILE A 150 7.04 -8.50 6.56
N ARG A 151 6.79 -7.22 6.23
CA ARG A 151 7.67 -6.45 5.35
C ARG A 151 9.10 -6.35 5.89
N GLU A 152 9.27 -6.05 7.17
CA GLU A 152 10.59 -5.89 7.78
C GLU A 152 11.34 -7.24 7.89
N ASN A 153 10.64 -8.34 8.12
CA ASN A 153 11.25 -9.68 8.09
C ASN A 153 11.79 -10.01 6.71
N GLN A 154 11.06 -9.70 5.64
CA GLN A 154 11.55 -9.89 4.27
C GLN A 154 12.81 -9.05 3.97
N ASN A 155 12.84 -7.83 4.45
CA ASN A 155 14.02 -6.99 4.32
C ASN A 155 15.24 -7.55 5.08
N GLN A 156 15.04 -8.14 6.24
CA GLN A 156 16.08 -8.81 7.00
C GLN A 156 16.62 -10.08 6.31
N GLU A 157 15.72 -10.89 5.74
CA GLU A 157 16.10 -12.06 4.96
C GLU A 157 16.96 -11.67 3.76
N TRP A 158 16.56 -10.65 3.04
CA TRP A 158 17.34 -10.08 1.94
C TRP A 158 18.72 -9.61 2.40
N MET A 159 18.79 -8.85 3.50
CA MET A 159 20.06 -8.38 4.04
C MET A 159 20.98 -9.54 4.46
N THR A 160 20.42 -10.61 5.01
CA THR A 160 21.19 -11.81 5.39
C THR A 160 21.83 -12.48 4.18
N GLN A 161 21.06 -12.58 3.09
CA GLN A 161 21.52 -13.20 1.86
C GLN A 161 22.70 -12.45 1.21
N TYR A 162 22.70 -11.11 1.30
CA TYR A 162 23.68 -10.26 0.59
C TYR A 162 24.85 -9.76 1.45
N LEU A 163 24.66 -9.57 2.75
CA LEU A 163 25.67 -8.96 3.62
C LEU A 163 26.45 -9.96 4.48
N GLY A 164 26.00 -11.21 4.54
CA GLY A 164 26.54 -12.21 5.46
C GLY A 164 26.19 -11.94 6.93
N ASP A 165 26.32 -12.97 7.75
CA ASP A 165 25.88 -12.92 9.16
C ASP A 165 26.62 -11.89 10.00
N ALA A 166 27.92 -11.73 9.81
CA ALA A 166 28.72 -10.79 10.61
C ALA A 166 28.36 -9.33 10.40
N GLU A 167 28.11 -8.91 9.16
CA GLU A 167 27.70 -7.54 8.85
C GLU A 167 26.25 -7.26 9.29
N ARG A 168 25.40 -8.28 9.21
CA ARG A 168 24.05 -8.24 9.74
C ARG A 168 24.04 -8.09 11.26
N GLU A 169 24.80 -8.90 11.98
CA GLU A 169 24.91 -8.80 13.44
C GLU A 169 25.39 -7.43 13.87
N LYS A 170 26.35 -6.85 13.15
CA LYS A 170 26.86 -5.51 13.41
C LYS A 170 25.79 -4.42 13.23
N ARG A 171 24.91 -4.57 12.24
CA ARG A 171 23.78 -3.65 12.02
C ARG A 171 22.65 -3.85 13.03
N LEU A 172 22.38 -5.10 13.42
CA LEU A 172 21.35 -5.46 14.41
C LEU A 172 21.81 -5.17 15.85
N ALA A 173 23.11 -4.99 16.09
CA ALA A 173 23.65 -4.67 17.40
C ALA A 173 23.28 -3.27 17.93
N GLY A 174 22.41 -2.55 17.24
CA GLY A 174 21.76 -1.35 17.76
C GLY A 174 22.67 -0.14 17.96
N ASN A 175 23.72 -0.03 17.18
CA ASN A 175 24.77 0.98 17.37
C ASN A 175 24.34 2.43 17.13
N SER A 176 23.12 2.70 16.63
CA SER A 176 22.82 4.07 16.24
C SER A 176 21.78 4.77 17.11
N PHE A 177 20.84 4.11 17.76
CA PHE A 177 19.74 4.84 18.41
C PHE A 177 19.11 4.15 19.62
N GLY A 178 19.82 3.25 20.28
CA GLY A 178 19.42 2.69 21.58
C GLY A 178 18.34 1.61 21.54
N ALA A 179 17.77 1.28 20.38
CA ALA A 179 16.81 0.20 20.26
C ALA A 179 17.48 -1.05 19.66
N SER A 180 17.44 -2.14 20.38
CA SER A 180 17.84 -3.46 19.87
C SER A 180 16.76 -3.94 18.88
N ILE A 181 17.11 -4.14 17.62
CA ILE A 181 16.20 -4.67 16.61
C ILE A 181 16.20 -6.20 16.73
N PRO A 182 15.03 -6.84 16.94
CA PRO A 182 14.98 -8.29 17.08
C PRO A 182 15.31 -8.98 15.75
N ARG A 183 15.76 -10.22 15.86
CA ARG A 183 16.06 -11.08 14.70
C ARG A 183 14.83 -11.38 13.83
N VAL A 184 13.67 -11.43 14.47
CA VAL A 184 12.36 -11.59 13.84
C VAL A 184 11.45 -10.50 14.36
N MET A 185 10.94 -9.68 13.46
CA MET A 185 9.92 -8.69 13.77
C MET A 185 8.59 -9.38 13.99
N THR A 186 8.00 -9.19 15.17
CA THR A 186 6.63 -9.62 15.45
C THR A 186 5.68 -8.41 15.42
N PRO A 187 4.39 -8.63 15.19
CA PRO A 187 3.39 -7.55 15.30
C PRO A 187 3.39 -6.88 16.68
N GLU A 188 3.69 -7.65 17.75
CA GLU A 188 3.84 -7.14 19.11
C GLU A 188 5.01 -6.16 19.23
N PHE A 189 6.15 -6.50 18.63
CA PHE A 189 7.32 -5.59 18.61
C PHE A 189 7.01 -4.30 17.84
N VAL A 190 6.24 -4.39 16.76
CA VAL A 190 5.82 -3.19 16.00
C VAL A 190 4.84 -2.34 16.81
N ARG A 191 4.02 -2.97 17.67
CA ARG A 191 3.11 -2.27 18.58
C ARG A 191 3.86 -1.51 19.68
N ASP A 192 4.86 -2.10 20.32
CA ASP A 192 5.61 -1.61 21.48
C ASP A 192 6.63 -0.54 21.12
#